data_bc426062184772534c3e7d1b14a85e02
#
_entry.id   bc426062184772534c3e7d1b14a85e02
#
_cell.length_a   1.000
_cell.length_b   1.000
_cell.length_c   1.000
_cell.angle_alpha   90.00
_cell.angle_beta   90.00
_cell.angle_gamma   90.00
#
_symmetry.space_group_name_H-M   'P 1'
#
loop_
_entity.id
_entity.type
_entity.pdbx_description
1 polymer ?
#
loop_
_entity_poly.entity_id
_entity_poly.type
_entity_poly.pdbx_seq_one_letter_code
_entity_poly.pdbx_strand_id
1 'polypeptide(L)'
;MDKTILSIGAGAGYAGDRIPPALELAEKGQLDYLVFECLAERTIALAQLERLHHPDAGFDPLLTTRMQAVLEPCIRQGVRIISNMGAANPLQAGHAVLAVARQLGLHQVKVAVVLGDDVLTTLCAQTSPLPLMDTDQTWALSLIHI
;
A
#
# COMPACT_ATOMS: atom_id res chain seq x y z
N MET A 1 5.16 5.48 31.35
CA MET A 1 4.30 4.33 31.65
C MET A 1 4.32 3.43 30.44
N ASP A 2 4.76 2.19 30.59
CA ASP A 2 4.67 1.22 29.52
C ASP A 2 3.20 0.95 29.20
N LYS A 3 2.79 1.26 27.97
CA LYS A 3 1.43 1.02 27.52
C LYS A 3 1.25 -0.48 27.30
N THR A 4 0.44 -1.11 28.12
CA THR A 4 0.18 -2.56 28.09
C THR A 4 -0.86 -2.96 27.04
N ILE A 5 -1.60 -2.01 26.49
CA ILE A 5 -2.67 -2.22 25.50
C ILE A 5 -2.40 -1.35 24.28
N LEU A 6 -2.44 -1.94 23.08
CA LEU A 6 -2.37 -1.23 21.82
C LEU A 6 -3.77 -1.11 21.21
N SER A 7 -4.12 0.10 20.75
CA SER A 7 -5.36 0.39 20.04
C SER A 7 -5.07 0.49 18.54
N ILE A 8 -5.65 -0.41 17.75
CA ILE A 8 -5.44 -0.48 16.30
C ILE A 8 -6.79 -0.26 15.61
N GLY A 9 -6.87 0.73 14.73
CA GLY A 9 -8.03 1.01 13.90
C GLY A 9 -7.89 0.44 12.49
N ALA A 10 -8.98 -0.10 11.94
CA ALA A 10 -9.06 -0.47 10.53
C ALA A 10 -9.55 0.72 9.70
N GLY A 11 -8.64 1.33 8.93
CA GLY A 11 -8.95 2.48 8.07
C GLY A 11 -9.53 2.09 6.71
N ALA A 12 -9.27 0.88 6.26
CA ALA A 12 -9.86 0.25 5.09
C ALA A 12 -9.71 -1.27 5.17
N GLY A 13 -10.67 -1.99 4.60
CA GLY A 13 -10.64 -3.44 4.44
C GLY A 13 -10.57 -3.89 2.97
N TYR A 14 -10.54 -2.96 2.01
CA TYR A 14 -10.33 -3.22 0.57
C TYR A 14 -9.98 -1.91 -0.17
N ALA A 15 -9.47 -2.01 -1.41
CA ALA A 15 -8.96 -0.87 -2.19
C ALA A 15 -9.99 0.26 -2.42
N GLY A 16 -11.26 -0.06 -2.60
CA GLY A 16 -12.34 0.90 -2.84
C GLY A 16 -13.09 1.38 -1.59
N ASP A 17 -12.58 1.10 -0.39
CA ASP A 17 -13.29 1.41 0.85
C ASP A 17 -13.42 2.92 1.12
N ARG A 18 -14.44 3.29 1.90
CA ARG A 18 -14.79 4.68 2.20
C ARG A 18 -13.73 5.36 3.07
N ILE A 19 -13.48 6.63 2.79
CA ILE A 19 -12.50 7.44 3.53
C ILE A 19 -13.05 8.04 4.83
N PRO A 20 -14.32 8.52 4.90
CA PRO A 20 -14.83 9.20 6.09
C PRO A 20 -14.72 8.40 7.40
N PRO A 21 -14.97 7.07 7.44
CA PRO A 21 -14.75 6.29 8.66
C PRO A 21 -13.29 6.26 9.13
N ALA A 22 -12.34 6.21 8.20
CA ALA A 22 -10.92 6.27 8.54
C ALA A 22 -10.52 7.63 9.14
N LEU A 23 -11.07 8.73 8.60
CA LEU A 23 -10.88 10.06 9.15
C LEU A 23 -11.48 10.16 10.57
N GLU A 24 -12.68 9.65 10.79
CA GLU A 24 -13.30 9.65 12.12
C GLU A 24 -12.45 8.86 13.14
N LEU A 25 -11.91 7.71 12.75
CA LEU A 25 -10.98 6.93 13.57
C LEU A 25 -9.70 7.72 13.86
N ALA A 26 -9.13 8.39 12.88
CA ALA A 26 -7.94 9.23 13.05
C ALA A 26 -8.18 10.39 14.00
N GLU A 27 -9.38 10.97 14.01
CA GLU A 27 -9.73 12.12 14.84
C GLU A 27 -10.16 11.75 16.26
N LYS A 28 -10.89 10.63 16.44
CA LYS A 28 -11.60 10.31 17.68
C LYS A 28 -11.23 8.96 18.29
N GLY A 29 -10.54 8.09 17.54
CA GLY A 29 -10.33 6.70 17.90
C GLY A 29 -9.33 6.44 19.01
N GLN A 30 -8.54 7.44 19.43
CA GLN A 30 -7.47 7.29 20.44
C GLN A 30 -6.55 6.11 20.11
N LEU A 31 -6.14 6.02 18.86
CA LEU A 31 -5.39 4.90 18.30
C LEU A 31 -3.88 5.04 18.52
N ASP A 32 -3.18 3.91 18.52
CA ASP A 32 -1.73 3.84 18.33
C ASP A 32 -1.39 3.64 16.84
N TYR A 33 -2.23 2.88 16.15
CA TYR A 33 -2.06 2.55 14.73
C TYR A 33 -3.37 2.65 13.97
N LEU A 34 -3.30 3.20 12.76
CA LEU A 34 -4.36 3.16 11.75
C LEU A 34 -3.86 2.33 10.57
N VAL A 35 -4.54 1.24 10.26
CA VAL A 35 -4.12 0.26 9.25
C VAL A 35 -5.04 0.31 8.05
N PHE A 36 -4.45 0.40 6.86
CA PHE A 36 -5.17 0.32 5.59
C PHE A 36 -4.78 -0.98 4.88
N GLU A 37 -5.70 -1.93 4.83
CA GLU A 37 -5.60 -3.14 4.03
C GLU A 37 -6.37 -2.90 2.72
N CYS A 38 -5.63 -2.77 1.61
CA CYS A 38 -6.16 -2.39 0.30
C CYS A 38 -5.63 -3.29 -0.83
N LEU A 39 -5.02 -4.43 -0.51
CA LEU A 39 -4.35 -5.27 -1.49
C LEU A 39 -4.96 -6.67 -1.53
N ALA A 40 -5.33 -7.09 -2.73
CA ALA A 40 -5.78 -8.43 -3.04
C ALA A 40 -5.14 -8.90 -4.37
N GLU A 41 -5.29 -10.17 -4.73
CA GLU A 41 -4.69 -10.76 -5.93
C GLU A 41 -5.02 -9.96 -7.19
N ARG A 42 -6.27 -9.54 -7.33
CA ARG A 42 -6.71 -8.72 -8.45
C ARG A 42 -6.09 -7.33 -8.45
N THR A 43 -6.02 -6.68 -7.31
CA THR A 43 -5.50 -5.30 -7.23
C THR A 43 -3.99 -5.25 -7.42
N ILE A 44 -3.24 -6.24 -6.92
CA ILE A 44 -1.80 -6.32 -7.19
C ILE A 44 -1.51 -6.60 -8.67
N ALA A 45 -2.30 -7.47 -9.33
CA ALA A 45 -2.16 -7.76 -10.75
C ALA A 45 -2.41 -6.51 -11.61
N LEU A 46 -3.47 -5.76 -11.32
CA LEU A 46 -3.78 -4.51 -12.02
C LEU A 46 -2.69 -3.44 -11.78
N ALA A 47 -2.22 -3.31 -10.55
CA ALA A 47 -1.15 -2.38 -10.20
C ALA A 47 0.16 -2.72 -10.92
N GLN A 48 0.49 -4.01 -11.04
CA GLN A 48 1.67 -4.46 -11.76
C GLN A 48 1.54 -4.18 -13.27
N LEU A 49 0.37 -4.40 -13.85
CA LEU A 49 0.10 -4.07 -15.25
C LEU A 49 0.23 -2.55 -15.50
N GLU A 50 -0.31 -1.73 -14.61
CA GLU A 50 -0.20 -0.29 -14.70
C GLU A 50 1.26 0.18 -14.61
N ARG A 51 2.06 -0.38 -13.68
CA ARG A 51 3.49 -0.09 -13.54
C ARG A 51 4.29 -0.45 -14.79
N LEU A 52 3.92 -1.52 -15.51
CA LEU A 52 4.58 -1.90 -16.76
C LEU A 52 4.38 -0.85 -17.85
N HIS A 53 3.23 -0.19 -17.89
CA HIS A 53 2.95 0.89 -18.84
C HIS A 53 3.43 2.27 -18.37
N HIS A 54 3.40 2.50 -17.06
CA HIS A 54 3.72 3.77 -16.42
C HIS A 54 4.62 3.52 -15.20
N PRO A 55 5.94 3.64 -15.31
CA PRO A 55 6.89 3.28 -14.25
C PRO A 55 6.68 4.00 -12.90
N ASP A 56 6.05 5.17 -12.92
CA ASP A 56 5.74 5.94 -11.72
C ASP A 56 4.38 5.60 -11.10
N ALA A 57 3.56 4.77 -11.77
CA ALA A 57 2.28 4.26 -11.28
C ALA A 57 2.43 2.88 -10.61
N GLY A 58 1.34 2.18 -10.36
CA GLY A 58 1.31 0.83 -9.81
C GLY A 58 1.14 0.78 -8.29
N PHE A 59 0.54 1.80 -7.70
CA PHE A 59 0.09 1.83 -6.31
C PHE A 59 -1.40 2.19 -6.24
N ASP A 60 -2.03 2.03 -5.08
CA ASP A 60 -3.47 2.28 -4.91
C ASP A 60 -3.84 3.71 -5.35
N PRO A 61 -4.79 3.89 -6.29
CA PRO A 61 -5.16 5.21 -6.81
C PRO A 61 -5.80 6.12 -5.75
N LEU A 62 -6.33 5.58 -4.65
CA LEU A 62 -6.86 6.35 -3.53
C LEU A 62 -5.81 6.72 -2.48
N LEU A 63 -4.55 6.29 -2.63
CA LEU A 63 -3.49 6.54 -1.66
C LEU A 63 -3.39 8.03 -1.29
N THR A 64 -3.25 8.90 -2.29
CA THR A 64 -3.08 10.34 -2.06
C THR A 64 -4.30 10.97 -1.39
N THR A 65 -5.50 10.62 -1.84
CA THR A 65 -6.75 11.13 -1.26
C THR A 65 -6.93 10.67 0.19
N ARG A 66 -6.63 9.41 0.48
CA ARG A 66 -6.65 8.88 1.86
C ARG A 66 -5.64 9.60 2.74
N MET A 67 -4.41 9.74 2.27
CA MET A 67 -3.36 10.42 3.04
C MET A 67 -3.66 11.90 3.25
N GLN A 68 -4.23 12.60 2.28
CA GLN A 68 -4.71 13.97 2.45
C GLN A 68 -5.74 14.10 3.57
N ALA A 69 -6.61 13.10 3.74
CA ALA A 69 -7.63 13.12 4.78
C ALA A 69 -7.06 12.80 6.18
N VAL A 70 -6.14 11.84 6.30
CA VAL A 70 -5.79 11.25 7.60
C VAL A 70 -4.42 11.65 8.14
N LEU A 71 -3.47 12.16 7.33
CA LEU A 71 -2.12 12.46 7.81
C LEU A 71 -2.09 13.49 8.93
N GLU A 72 -2.76 14.62 8.75
CA GLU A 72 -2.75 15.67 9.76
C GLU A 72 -3.32 15.21 11.12
N PRO A 73 -4.56 14.65 11.20
CA PRO A 73 -5.09 14.16 12.45
C PRO A 73 -4.24 13.05 13.08
N CYS A 74 -3.70 12.12 12.27
CA CYS A 74 -2.82 11.07 12.76
C CYS A 74 -1.54 11.64 13.38
N ILE A 75 -0.86 12.58 12.71
CA ILE A 75 0.36 13.21 13.23
C ILE A 75 0.07 13.98 14.53
N ARG A 76 -1.00 14.76 14.56
CA ARG A 76 -1.40 15.51 15.74
C ARG A 76 -1.66 14.63 16.96
N GLN A 77 -2.18 13.43 16.75
CA GLN A 77 -2.50 12.49 17.83
C GLN A 77 -1.41 11.43 18.06
N GLY A 78 -0.32 11.45 17.31
CA GLY A 78 0.76 10.47 17.44
C GLY A 78 0.39 9.06 16.91
N VAL A 79 -0.65 8.96 16.06
CA VAL A 79 -1.09 7.72 15.44
C VAL A 79 -0.15 7.34 14.29
N ARG A 80 0.31 6.12 14.26
CA ARG A 80 1.14 5.58 13.15
C ARG A 80 0.24 4.94 12.10
N ILE A 81 0.53 5.23 10.83
CA ILE A 81 -0.19 4.63 9.70
C ILE A 81 0.61 3.45 9.16
N ILE A 82 -0.06 2.34 8.93
CA ILE A 82 0.48 1.14 8.26
C ILE A 82 -0.42 0.83 7.07
N SER A 83 0.16 0.55 5.91
CA SER A 83 -0.62 0.29 4.71
C SER A 83 0.11 -0.58 3.70
N ASN A 84 -0.64 -1.39 2.95
CA ASN A 84 -0.20 -2.10 1.76
C ASN A 84 -0.63 -1.41 0.46
N MET A 85 -1.07 -0.14 0.52
CA MET A 85 -1.45 0.64 -0.67
C MET A 85 -0.28 0.91 -1.65
N GLY A 86 0.95 0.57 -1.26
CA GLY A 86 2.10 0.60 -2.17
C GLY A 86 1.98 -0.36 -3.34
N ALA A 87 1.21 -1.44 -3.17
CA ALA A 87 0.93 -2.45 -4.18
C ALA A 87 2.21 -2.87 -4.94
N ALA A 88 2.25 -2.71 -6.27
CA ALA A 88 3.40 -3.06 -7.10
C ALA A 88 4.52 -2.02 -7.09
N ASN A 89 4.32 -0.81 -6.53
CA ASN A 89 5.31 0.27 -6.53
C ASN A 89 5.38 1.01 -5.18
N PRO A 90 5.75 0.33 -4.10
CA PRO A 90 5.76 0.91 -2.77
C PRO A 90 6.74 2.08 -2.63
N LEU A 91 7.80 2.15 -3.43
CA LEU A 91 8.73 3.28 -3.41
C LEU A 91 8.07 4.57 -3.92
N GLN A 92 7.40 4.50 -5.07
CA GLN A 92 6.67 5.67 -5.61
C GLN A 92 5.48 6.05 -4.73
N ALA A 93 4.80 5.07 -4.16
CA ALA A 93 3.78 5.33 -3.13
C ALA A 93 4.35 6.12 -1.95
N GLY A 94 5.53 5.76 -1.45
CA GLY A 94 6.22 6.50 -0.40
C GLY A 94 6.53 7.94 -0.80
N HIS A 95 7.00 8.16 -2.03
CA HIS A 95 7.22 9.52 -2.57
C HIS A 95 5.91 10.31 -2.67
N ALA A 96 4.81 9.69 -3.10
CA ALA A 96 3.48 10.32 -3.17
C ALA A 96 2.99 10.74 -1.77
N VAL A 97 3.16 9.89 -0.75
CA VAL A 97 2.82 10.24 0.64
C VAL A 97 3.65 11.43 1.13
N LEU A 98 4.96 11.46 0.86
CA LEU A 98 5.80 12.60 1.22
C LEU A 98 5.40 13.89 0.49
N ALA A 99 4.94 13.79 -0.76
CA ALA A 99 4.42 14.94 -1.50
C ALA A 99 3.15 15.50 -0.84
N VAL A 100 2.21 14.63 -0.46
CA VAL A 100 1.01 15.01 0.31
C VAL A 100 1.38 15.65 1.64
N ALA A 101 2.31 15.06 2.39
CA ALA A 101 2.77 15.62 3.66
C ALA A 101 3.33 17.04 3.49
N ARG A 102 4.13 17.30 2.45
CA ARG A 102 4.65 18.65 2.15
C ARG A 102 3.53 19.63 1.80
N GLN A 103 2.52 19.22 1.02
CA GLN A 103 1.36 20.05 0.70
C GLN A 103 0.56 20.45 1.93
N LEU A 104 0.51 19.57 2.93
CA LEU A 104 -0.14 19.81 4.23
C LEU A 104 0.76 20.57 5.23
N GLY A 105 2.00 20.94 4.85
CA GLY A 105 2.95 21.60 5.75
C GLY A 105 3.58 20.66 6.80
N LEU A 106 3.43 19.36 6.66
CA LEU A 106 3.92 18.34 7.60
C LEU A 106 5.35 17.90 7.25
N HIS A 107 6.34 18.78 7.45
CA HIS A 107 7.72 18.58 6.99
C HIS A 107 8.51 17.51 7.77
N GLN A 108 8.02 17.03 8.91
CA GLN A 108 8.71 16.05 9.76
C GLN A 108 8.19 14.61 9.58
N VAL A 109 7.27 14.38 8.64
CA VAL A 109 6.75 13.03 8.35
C VAL A 109 7.88 12.14 7.88
N LYS A 110 7.98 10.96 8.47
CA LYS A 110 8.90 9.90 8.05
C LYS A 110 8.08 8.76 7.45
N VAL A 111 8.45 8.35 6.25
CA VAL A 111 7.85 7.21 5.56
C VAL A 111 8.89 6.10 5.49
N ALA A 112 8.54 4.92 6.01
CA ALA A 112 9.30 3.69 5.82
C ALA A 112 8.65 2.88 4.70
N VAL A 113 9.45 2.37 3.79
CA VAL A 113 9.01 1.51 2.67
C VAL A 113 9.64 0.14 2.86
N VAL A 114 8.80 -0.91 2.87
CA VAL A 114 9.25 -2.30 2.92
C VAL A 114 9.27 -2.83 1.49
N LEU A 115 10.41 -3.37 1.06
CA LEU A 115 10.68 -3.91 -0.27
C LEU A 115 11.16 -5.35 -0.14
N GLY A 116 11.10 -6.11 -1.24
CA GLY A 116 11.71 -7.44 -1.32
C GLY A 116 10.76 -8.56 -1.74
N ASP A 117 9.50 -8.25 -2.01
CA ASP A 117 8.48 -9.18 -2.48
C ASP A 117 8.37 -9.25 -4.02
N ASP A 118 8.93 -8.27 -4.74
CA ASP A 118 8.97 -8.27 -6.21
C ASP A 118 10.06 -9.22 -6.72
N VAL A 119 9.64 -10.38 -7.23
CA VAL A 119 10.51 -11.42 -7.78
C VAL A 119 10.47 -11.50 -9.31
N LEU A 120 9.79 -10.57 -9.99
CA LEU A 120 9.59 -10.60 -11.45
C LEU A 120 10.91 -10.71 -12.22
N THR A 121 11.88 -9.86 -11.89
CA THR A 121 13.20 -9.88 -12.54
C THR A 121 13.90 -11.22 -12.35
N THR A 122 13.81 -11.81 -11.16
CA THR A 122 14.39 -13.12 -10.85
C THR A 122 13.72 -14.23 -11.67
N LEU A 123 12.40 -14.19 -11.78
CA LEU A 123 11.65 -15.17 -12.58
C LEU A 123 11.96 -15.03 -14.08
N CYS A 124 12.00 -13.81 -14.59
CA CYS A 124 12.33 -13.56 -16.01
C CYS A 124 13.77 -13.98 -16.40
N ALA A 125 14.68 -13.99 -15.45
CA ALA A 125 16.07 -14.44 -15.67
C ALA A 125 16.21 -15.98 -15.66
N GLN A 126 15.18 -16.72 -15.29
CA GLN A 126 15.23 -18.18 -15.28
C GLN A 126 15.19 -18.75 -16.70
N THR A 127 16.09 -19.68 -16.99
CA THR A 127 16.19 -20.36 -18.29
C THR A 127 15.20 -21.55 -18.41
N SER A 128 14.75 -22.07 -17.28
CA SER A 128 13.80 -23.19 -17.24
C SER A 128 12.42 -22.70 -16.80
N PRO A 129 11.35 -23.04 -17.54
CA PRO A 129 9.99 -22.70 -17.12
C PRO A 129 9.66 -23.32 -15.77
N LEU A 130 9.08 -22.55 -14.86
CA LEU A 130 8.60 -23.07 -13.58
C LEU A 130 7.18 -23.62 -13.76
N PRO A 131 6.89 -24.83 -13.23
CA PRO A 131 5.53 -25.35 -13.25
C PRO A 131 4.63 -24.51 -12.36
N LEU A 132 3.41 -24.28 -12.79
CA LEU A 132 2.37 -23.69 -11.95
C LEU A 132 1.76 -24.76 -11.05
N MET A 133 1.41 -24.37 -9.81
CA MET A 133 0.64 -25.25 -8.94
C MET A 133 -0.73 -25.53 -9.58
N ASP A 134 -1.17 -26.77 -9.46
CA ASP A 134 -2.50 -27.24 -9.89
C ASP A 134 -2.78 -27.20 -11.41
N THR A 135 -1.77 -26.98 -12.26
CA THR A 135 -1.94 -27.01 -13.71
C THR A 135 -0.73 -27.67 -14.40
N ASP A 136 -0.91 -28.17 -15.61
CA ASP A 136 0.19 -28.63 -16.49
C ASP A 136 0.89 -27.44 -17.22
N GLN A 137 0.53 -26.20 -16.89
CA GLN A 137 1.07 -25.00 -17.52
C GLN A 137 2.35 -24.53 -16.82
N THR A 138 3.14 -23.74 -17.55
CA THR A 138 4.31 -23.07 -17.00
C THR A 138 4.01 -21.59 -16.74
N TRP A 139 4.78 -20.96 -15.87
CA TRP A 139 4.63 -19.54 -15.51
C TRP A 139 4.64 -18.59 -16.73
N ALA A 140 5.39 -18.92 -17.80
CA ALA A 140 5.45 -18.09 -19.00
C ALA A 140 4.10 -17.97 -19.72
N LEU A 141 3.28 -19.04 -19.69
CA LEU A 141 1.93 -19.03 -20.27
C LEU A 141 0.93 -18.29 -19.37
N SER A 142 1.11 -18.34 -18.06
CA SER A 142 0.26 -17.62 -17.12
C SER A 142 0.40 -16.10 -17.26
N LEU A 143 1.60 -15.58 -17.52
CA LEU A 143 1.80 -14.14 -17.71
C LEU A 143 1.14 -13.57 -18.97
N ILE A 144 0.76 -14.41 -19.94
CA ILE A 144 0.07 -14.00 -21.17
C ILE A 144 -1.46 -13.89 -20.94
N HIS A 145 -1.97 -14.49 -19.88
CA HIS A 145 -3.40 -14.59 -19.59
C HIS A 145 -3.88 -13.70 -18.42
N ILE A 146 -3.02 -12.80 -17.92
CA ILE A 146 -3.40 -11.82 -16.89
C ILE A 146 -3.97 -10.57 -17.52
#